data_1bf6101a127f1a5485c7d74501e3313c
#
_entry.id   1bf6101a127f1a5485c7d74501e3313c
#
_cell.length_a   1.000
_cell.length_b   1.000
_cell.length_c   1.000
_cell.angle_alpha   90.00
_cell.angle_beta   90.00
_cell.angle_gamma   90.00
#
_symmetry.space_group_name_H-M   'P 1'
#
loop_
_entity.id
_entity.type
_entity.pdbx_description
1 polymer ?
#
loop_
_entity_poly.entity_id
_entity_poly.type
_entity_poly.pdbx_seq_one_letter_code
_entity_poly.pdbx_strand_id
1 'polypeptide(L)'
;MRTDWILADFDDTLAPGDSHAGLLRYILRRRLWPLLLLPVIALGGLVYLVPSRRRQGISLIWWAITLGLSPLGWRKLVRAYCRTRPGLFCEARALLMKDGDRCWVISASPRVLVRGQLHQQLPGKLPHRTLGSRMHYRLGGLMPRFYCHGQHKILPEIRALTVTLALSDSLHDLPLLAQGAEAWLINPTPLRLQKAQACLPHIMTKRWRL
;
A
#
# COMPACT_ATOMS: atom_id res chain seq x y z
N MET A 1 1.41 -27.75 -7.77
CA MET A 1 1.08 -26.34 -7.40
C MET A 1 1.97 -25.96 -6.24
N ARG A 2 2.59 -24.75 -6.23
CA ARG A 2 3.30 -24.26 -5.04
C ARG A 2 2.30 -24.04 -3.92
N THR A 3 2.59 -24.55 -2.74
CA THR A 3 1.68 -24.57 -1.59
C THR A 3 2.08 -23.61 -0.48
N ASP A 4 3.14 -22.79 -0.68
CA ASP A 4 3.79 -21.98 0.36
C ASP A 4 3.96 -20.52 -0.07
N TRP A 5 2.85 -19.77 -0.07
CA TRP A 5 2.81 -18.37 -0.46
C TRP A 5 3.16 -17.43 0.69
N ILE A 6 3.78 -16.30 0.33
CA ILE A 6 4.06 -15.17 1.23
C ILE A 6 3.15 -14.02 0.84
N LEU A 7 2.46 -13.45 1.82
CA LEU A 7 1.68 -12.21 1.66
C LEU A 7 2.39 -11.07 2.39
N ALA A 8 2.66 -9.97 1.72
CA ALA A 8 3.32 -8.83 2.31
C ALA A 8 2.57 -7.53 1.99
N ASP A 9 2.31 -6.72 3.01
CA ASP A 9 1.98 -5.32 2.79
C ASP A 9 3.21 -4.56 2.28
N PHE A 10 3.03 -3.33 1.78
CA PHE A 10 4.11 -2.57 1.17
C PHE A 10 4.61 -1.41 2.04
N ASP A 11 3.70 -0.49 2.40
CA ASP A 11 4.04 0.74 3.11
C ASP A 11 4.37 0.45 4.58
N ASP A 12 5.47 0.99 5.10
CA ASP A 12 6.02 0.71 6.44
C ASP A 12 6.28 -0.78 6.74
N THR A 13 6.01 -1.67 5.78
CA THR A 13 6.26 -3.12 5.86
C THR A 13 7.48 -3.52 5.03
N LEU A 14 7.45 -3.33 3.71
CA LEU A 14 8.58 -3.60 2.81
C LEU A 14 9.42 -2.36 2.53
N ALA A 15 8.78 -1.20 2.50
CA ALA A 15 9.42 0.10 2.26
C ALA A 15 9.01 1.10 3.33
N PRO A 16 9.93 1.95 3.82
CA PRO A 16 9.62 2.91 4.87
C PRO A 16 8.69 4.02 4.40
N GLY A 17 7.75 4.39 5.26
CA GLY A 17 6.83 5.51 5.12
C GLY A 17 5.67 5.25 4.15
N ASP A 18 4.60 5.97 4.38
CA ASP A 18 3.36 5.91 3.59
C ASP A 18 3.58 6.49 2.17
N SER A 19 3.64 5.60 1.18
CA SER A 19 3.83 5.98 -0.22
C SER A 19 2.60 6.66 -0.82
N HIS A 20 1.39 6.34 -0.34
CA HIS A 20 0.13 6.94 -0.76
C HIS A 20 0.06 8.43 -0.37
N ALA A 21 0.18 8.72 0.92
CA ALA A 21 0.17 10.10 1.43
C ALA A 21 1.38 10.90 0.91
N GLY A 22 2.54 10.25 0.78
CA GLY A 22 3.73 10.85 0.21
C GLY A 22 3.54 11.29 -1.24
N LEU A 23 2.89 10.47 -2.08
CA LEU A 23 2.59 10.83 -3.47
C LEU A 23 1.62 12.01 -3.55
N LEU A 24 0.57 12.02 -2.72
CA LEU A 24 -0.36 13.15 -2.68
C LEU A 24 0.35 14.46 -2.32
N ARG A 25 1.20 14.45 -1.29
CA ARG A 25 2.03 15.62 -0.91
C ARG A 25 2.99 16.03 -2.01
N TYR A 26 3.59 15.05 -2.71
CA TYR A 26 4.49 15.32 -3.83
C TYR A 26 3.78 16.01 -5.00
N ILE A 27 2.55 15.59 -5.32
CA ILE A 27 1.73 16.22 -6.35
C ILE A 27 1.36 17.66 -5.95
N LEU A 28 0.90 17.86 -4.71
CA LEU A 28 0.53 19.19 -4.20
C LEU A 28 1.70 20.18 -4.24
N ARG A 29 2.92 19.73 -3.90
CA ARG A 29 4.12 20.59 -3.97
C ARG A 29 4.51 21.01 -5.39
N ARG A 30 4.08 20.25 -6.41
CA ARG A 30 4.41 20.52 -7.82
C ARG A 30 3.29 21.14 -8.61
N ARG A 31 2.09 21.17 -8.05
CA ARG A 31 0.89 21.71 -8.68
C ARG A 31 0.13 22.52 -7.64
N LEU A 32 0.26 23.85 -7.72
CA LEU A 32 -0.33 24.73 -6.70
C LEU A 32 -1.84 24.91 -6.88
N TRP A 33 -2.36 24.81 -8.11
CA TRP A 33 -3.77 25.05 -8.37
C TRP A 33 -4.74 24.11 -7.61
N PRO A 34 -4.42 22.83 -7.25
CA PRO A 34 -5.29 22.04 -6.40
C PRO A 34 -5.49 22.63 -5.01
N LEU A 35 -4.68 23.62 -4.60
CA LEU A 35 -4.89 24.38 -3.36
C LEU A 35 -6.21 25.15 -3.39
N LEU A 36 -6.71 25.55 -4.56
CA LEU A 36 -8.03 26.15 -4.70
C LEU A 36 -9.16 25.18 -4.34
N LEU A 37 -8.89 23.87 -4.35
CA LEU A 37 -9.81 22.81 -3.95
C LEU A 37 -9.60 22.33 -2.52
N LEU A 38 -8.88 23.08 -1.68
CA LEU A 38 -8.70 22.75 -0.26
C LEU A 38 -10.02 22.46 0.47
N PRO A 39 -11.13 23.18 0.25
CA PRO A 39 -12.40 22.82 0.88
C PRO A 39 -12.87 21.41 0.50
N VAL A 40 -12.70 20.99 -0.75
CA VAL A 40 -13.06 19.65 -1.23
C VAL A 40 -12.13 18.59 -0.62
N ILE A 41 -10.84 18.91 -0.52
CA ILE A 41 -9.84 18.03 0.11
C ILE A 41 -10.16 17.86 1.59
N ALA A 42 -10.49 18.94 2.30
CA ALA A 42 -10.88 18.91 3.71
C ALA A 42 -12.16 18.10 3.93
N LEU A 43 -13.19 18.33 3.09
CA LEU A 43 -14.41 17.51 3.10
C LEU A 43 -14.10 16.04 2.87
N GLY A 44 -13.23 15.75 1.89
CA GLY A 44 -12.76 14.37 1.64
C GLY A 44 -12.07 13.77 2.88
N GLY A 45 -11.27 14.55 3.60
CA GLY A 45 -10.65 14.17 4.85
C GLY A 45 -11.67 13.84 5.94
N LEU A 46 -12.65 14.70 6.14
CA LEU A 46 -13.74 14.46 7.12
C LEU A 46 -14.54 13.19 6.79
N VAL A 47 -14.91 13.02 5.50
CA VAL A 47 -15.62 11.82 5.05
C VAL A 47 -14.75 10.56 5.23
N TYR A 48 -13.43 10.66 5.07
CA TYR A 48 -12.50 9.54 5.25
C TYR A 48 -12.44 9.04 6.70
N LEU A 49 -12.69 9.91 7.69
CA LEU A 49 -12.73 9.53 9.11
C LEU A 49 -13.89 8.56 9.42
N VAL A 50 -14.96 8.58 8.61
CA VAL A 50 -16.09 7.66 8.74
C VAL A 50 -15.73 6.32 8.11
N PRO A 51 -15.60 5.20 8.89
CA PRO A 51 -15.11 3.91 8.38
C PRO A 51 -15.87 3.40 7.15
N SER A 52 -17.20 3.51 7.13
CA SER A 52 -18.06 3.06 6.01
C SER A 52 -17.91 3.93 4.75
N ARG A 53 -17.39 5.16 4.87
CA ARG A 53 -17.25 6.12 3.77
C ARG A 53 -15.80 6.40 3.37
N ARG A 54 -14.83 5.68 3.91
CA ARG A 54 -13.39 5.88 3.61
C ARG A 54 -13.10 5.93 2.12
N ARG A 55 -13.70 5.03 1.33
CA ARG A 55 -13.52 5.02 -0.13
C ARG A 55 -14.01 6.32 -0.79
N GLN A 56 -15.13 6.87 -0.32
CA GLN A 56 -15.67 8.14 -0.85
C GLN A 56 -14.75 9.30 -0.50
N GLY A 57 -14.31 9.39 0.77
CA GLY A 57 -13.40 10.42 1.23
C GLY A 57 -12.08 10.43 0.47
N ILE A 58 -11.44 9.26 0.34
CA ILE A 58 -10.19 9.15 -0.43
C ILE A 58 -10.40 9.43 -1.93
N SER A 59 -11.59 9.14 -2.48
CA SER A 59 -11.92 9.47 -3.86
C SER A 59 -11.99 10.97 -4.10
N LEU A 60 -12.61 11.74 -3.19
CA LEU A 60 -12.65 13.19 -3.26
C LEU A 60 -11.24 13.80 -3.19
N ILE A 61 -10.42 13.34 -2.27
CA ILE A 61 -9.04 13.81 -2.12
C ILE A 61 -8.25 13.55 -3.41
N TRP A 62 -8.28 12.33 -3.94
CA TRP A 62 -7.57 11.99 -5.17
C TRP A 62 -8.06 12.80 -6.35
N TRP A 63 -9.38 12.91 -6.52
CA TRP A 63 -9.96 13.70 -7.59
C TRP A 63 -9.49 15.16 -7.53
N ALA A 64 -9.62 15.82 -6.38
CA ALA A 64 -9.26 17.21 -6.22
C ALA A 64 -7.76 17.47 -6.51
N ILE A 65 -6.87 16.61 -5.99
CA ILE A 65 -5.42 16.77 -6.14
C ILE A 65 -4.97 16.46 -7.58
N THR A 66 -5.67 15.58 -8.29
CA THR A 66 -5.27 15.13 -9.63
C THR A 66 -6.11 15.73 -10.77
N LEU A 67 -7.12 16.57 -10.46
CA LEU A 67 -7.94 17.22 -11.47
C LEU A 67 -7.07 17.89 -12.53
N GLY A 68 -7.39 17.74 -13.82
CA GLY A 68 -6.61 18.26 -14.95
C GLY A 68 -5.26 17.58 -15.19
N LEU A 69 -4.95 16.49 -14.47
CA LEU A 69 -3.74 15.72 -14.73
C LEU A 69 -3.98 14.70 -15.85
N SER A 70 -3.22 14.80 -16.94
CA SER A 70 -3.31 13.85 -18.04
C SER A 70 -2.77 12.46 -17.66
N PRO A 71 -3.16 11.38 -18.35
CA PRO A 71 -2.62 10.04 -18.13
C PRO A 71 -1.09 9.98 -18.26
N LEU A 72 -0.52 10.72 -19.21
CA LEU A 72 0.93 10.81 -19.39
C LEU A 72 1.57 11.58 -18.23
N GLY A 73 0.96 12.70 -17.81
CA GLY A 73 1.39 13.49 -16.65
C GLY A 73 1.39 12.64 -15.37
N TRP A 74 0.34 11.85 -15.16
CA TRP A 74 0.27 10.89 -14.06
C TRP A 74 1.45 9.91 -14.04
N ARG A 75 1.71 9.24 -15.19
CA ARG A 75 2.83 8.28 -15.29
C ARG A 75 4.19 8.95 -15.02
N LYS A 76 4.40 10.17 -15.55
CA LYS A 76 5.62 10.96 -15.29
C LYS A 76 5.77 11.31 -13.82
N LEU A 77 4.70 11.77 -13.16
CA LEU A 77 4.71 12.10 -11.73
C LEU A 77 4.99 10.89 -10.85
N VAL A 78 4.32 9.76 -11.10
CA VAL A 78 4.57 8.52 -10.35
C VAL A 78 6.02 8.08 -10.50
N ARG A 79 6.56 8.06 -11.74
CA ARG A 79 7.96 7.69 -11.99
C ARG A 79 8.93 8.64 -11.28
N ALA A 80 8.68 9.95 -11.35
CA ALA A 80 9.50 10.94 -10.67
C ALA A 80 9.45 10.79 -9.15
N TYR A 81 8.27 10.54 -8.59
CA TYR A 81 8.11 10.30 -7.16
C TYR A 81 8.81 9.01 -6.70
N CYS A 82 8.70 7.91 -7.45
CA CYS A 82 9.42 6.67 -7.12
C CYS A 82 10.92 6.92 -6.94
N ARG A 83 11.53 7.79 -7.76
CA ARG A 83 12.96 8.13 -7.66
C ARG A 83 13.35 8.89 -6.40
N THR A 84 12.39 9.52 -5.72
CA THR A 84 12.62 10.26 -4.47
C THR A 84 12.38 9.43 -3.22
N ARG A 85 11.87 8.20 -3.41
CA ARG A 85 11.57 7.32 -2.28
C ARG A 85 12.83 6.63 -1.76
N PRO A 86 12.93 6.40 -0.44
CA PRO A 86 13.95 5.53 0.11
C PRO A 86 13.82 4.10 -0.44
N GLY A 87 14.88 3.32 -0.30
CA GLY A 87 14.91 1.90 -0.66
C GLY A 87 13.96 1.05 0.17
N LEU A 88 13.88 -0.22 -0.19
CA LEU A 88 13.26 -1.24 0.66
C LEU A 88 14.11 -1.42 1.93
N PHE A 89 13.48 -1.86 3.01
CA PHE A 89 14.23 -2.35 4.17
C PHE A 89 15.19 -3.48 3.72
N CYS A 90 16.36 -3.58 4.36
CA CYS A 90 17.38 -4.58 3.97
C CYS A 90 16.82 -6.00 4.01
N GLU A 91 16.08 -6.34 5.06
CA GLU A 91 15.46 -7.65 5.24
C GLU A 91 14.33 -7.90 4.23
N ALA A 92 13.53 -6.87 3.91
CA ALA A 92 12.50 -6.95 2.88
C ALA A 92 13.11 -7.22 1.51
N ARG A 93 14.21 -6.53 1.19
CA ARG A 93 14.95 -6.76 -0.05
C ARG A 93 15.50 -8.17 -0.13
N ALA A 94 16.12 -8.66 0.96
CA ALA A 94 16.63 -10.02 1.04
C ALA A 94 15.52 -11.05 0.86
N LEU A 95 14.37 -10.87 1.51
CA LEU A 95 13.18 -11.71 1.36
C LEU A 95 12.70 -11.76 -0.10
N LEU A 96 12.52 -10.60 -0.74
CA LEU A 96 12.04 -10.53 -2.12
C LEU A 96 13.08 -11.05 -3.13
N MET A 97 14.36 -10.89 -2.86
CA MET A 97 15.42 -11.47 -3.69
C MET A 97 15.45 -12.99 -3.59
N LYS A 98 15.16 -13.56 -2.42
CA LYS A 98 15.13 -15.01 -2.21
C LYS A 98 13.81 -15.62 -2.68
N ASP A 99 12.70 -15.09 -2.22
CA ASP A 99 11.37 -15.71 -2.27
C ASP A 99 10.34 -14.89 -3.07
N GLY A 100 10.78 -13.92 -3.88
CA GLY A 100 9.88 -13.03 -4.62
C GLY A 100 8.93 -13.76 -5.57
N ASP A 101 9.36 -14.88 -6.13
CA ASP A 101 8.56 -15.72 -7.04
C ASP A 101 7.35 -16.40 -6.36
N ARG A 102 7.31 -16.42 -5.02
CA ARG A 102 6.17 -16.89 -4.21
C ARG A 102 5.59 -15.79 -3.30
N CYS A 103 5.98 -14.54 -3.53
CA CYS A 103 5.50 -13.40 -2.74
C CYS A 103 4.42 -12.63 -3.49
N TRP A 104 3.32 -12.34 -2.79
CA TRP A 104 2.29 -11.39 -3.21
C TRP A 104 2.44 -10.13 -2.40
N VAL A 105 2.69 -9.02 -3.08
CA VAL A 105 2.72 -7.69 -2.43
C VAL A 105 1.35 -7.04 -2.57
N ILE A 106 0.73 -6.68 -1.44
CA ILE A 106 -0.66 -6.21 -1.37
C ILE A 106 -0.70 -4.89 -0.60
N SER A 107 -1.06 -3.79 -1.25
CA SER A 107 -1.00 -2.46 -0.66
C SER A 107 -2.27 -1.64 -0.88
N ALA A 108 -2.56 -0.74 0.05
CA ALA A 108 -3.59 0.29 -0.13
C ALA A 108 -3.18 1.36 -1.16
N SER A 109 -1.89 1.51 -1.41
CA SER A 109 -1.33 2.45 -2.37
C SER A 109 -1.70 2.13 -3.82
N PRO A 110 -1.69 3.09 -4.75
CA PRO A 110 -1.92 2.83 -6.16
C PRO A 110 -1.00 1.75 -6.71
N ARG A 111 -1.55 0.72 -7.35
CA ARG A 111 -0.78 -0.40 -7.89
C ARG A 111 0.40 0.04 -8.78
N VAL A 112 0.19 1.08 -9.59
CA VAL A 112 1.23 1.61 -10.48
C VAL A 112 2.41 2.18 -9.69
N LEU A 113 2.16 2.77 -8.52
CA LEU A 113 3.19 3.30 -7.63
C LEU A 113 4.01 2.17 -7.01
N VAL A 114 3.33 1.20 -6.39
CA VAL A 114 3.99 0.04 -5.75
C VAL A 114 4.86 -0.71 -6.77
N ARG A 115 4.29 -1.02 -7.95
CA ARG A 115 5.08 -1.66 -9.04
C ARG A 115 6.26 -0.82 -9.47
N GLY A 116 6.07 0.50 -9.61
CA GLY A 116 7.15 1.41 -10.01
C GLY A 116 8.32 1.40 -9.02
N GLN A 117 8.03 1.38 -7.71
CA GLN A 117 9.05 1.28 -6.68
C GLN A 117 9.75 -0.08 -6.67
N LEU A 118 8.98 -1.18 -6.78
CA LEU A 118 9.54 -2.53 -6.84
C LEU A 118 10.46 -2.70 -8.07
N HIS A 119 10.04 -2.23 -9.24
CA HIS A 119 10.89 -2.26 -10.45
C HIS A 119 12.20 -1.49 -10.29
N GLN A 120 12.15 -0.36 -9.60
CA GLN A 120 13.35 0.44 -9.37
C GLN A 120 14.31 -0.20 -8.36
N GLN A 121 13.76 -0.84 -7.34
CA GLN A 121 14.54 -1.41 -6.23
C GLN A 121 15.01 -2.85 -6.48
N LEU A 122 14.30 -3.58 -7.33
CA LEU A 122 14.54 -4.99 -7.67
C LEU A 122 14.57 -5.16 -9.19
N PRO A 123 15.58 -4.63 -9.89
CA PRO A 123 15.68 -4.77 -11.33
C PRO A 123 15.78 -6.25 -11.71
N GLY A 124 14.87 -6.69 -12.61
CA GLY A 124 14.84 -8.08 -13.09
C GLY A 124 14.21 -9.11 -12.14
N LYS A 125 13.88 -8.76 -10.90
CA LYS A 125 13.30 -9.71 -9.94
C LYS A 125 12.10 -9.10 -9.21
N LEU A 126 10.92 -9.30 -9.75
CA LEU A 126 9.68 -8.79 -9.16
C LEU A 126 8.98 -9.89 -8.33
N PRO A 127 8.15 -9.49 -7.34
CA PRO A 127 7.28 -10.44 -6.66
C PRO A 127 6.32 -11.09 -7.66
N HIS A 128 5.88 -12.32 -7.33
CA HIS A 128 4.95 -13.09 -8.17
C HIS A 128 3.73 -12.25 -8.56
N ARG A 129 3.16 -11.53 -7.63
CA ARG A 129 2.02 -10.65 -7.89
C ARG A 129 2.09 -9.36 -7.06
N THR A 130 1.70 -8.26 -7.68
CA THR A 130 1.55 -6.98 -6.99
C THR A 130 0.08 -6.55 -7.11
N LEU A 131 -0.59 -6.43 -5.98
CA LEU A 131 -1.94 -5.93 -5.84
C LEU A 131 -1.89 -4.54 -5.19
N GLY A 132 -2.84 -3.69 -5.55
CA GLY A 132 -2.94 -2.35 -4.99
C GLY A 132 -4.21 -1.66 -5.46
N SER A 133 -4.46 -0.49 -4.95
CA SER A 133 -5.61 0.31 -5.36
C SER A 133 -5.57 0.59 -6.85
N ARG A 134 -6.69 0.32 -7.53
CA ARG A 134 -6.82 0.55 -8.97
C ARG A 134 -7.43 1.92 -9.19
N MET A 135 -6.67 2.78 -9.84
CA MET A 135 -7.11 4.14 -10.16
C MET A 135 -7.75 4.20 -11.55
N HIS A 136 -8.74 5.07 -11.72
CA HIS A 136 -9.34 5.39 -13.01
C HIS A 136 -9.62 6.89 -13.12
N TYR A 137 -9.65 7.39 -14.34
CA TYR A 137 -10.04 8.77 -14.61
C TYR A 137 -11.55 8.92 -14.57
N ARG A 138 -12.02 9.93 -13.85
CA ARG A 138 -13.43 10.33 -13.82
C ARG A 138 -13.53 11.83 -13.58
N LEU A 139 -14.36 12.51 -14.35
CA LEU A 139 -14.57 13.98 -14.23
C LEU A 139 -13.25 14.77 -14.17
N GLY A 140 -12.30 14.41 -15.05
CA GLY A 140 -11.03 15.12 -15.18
C GLY A 140 -9.99 14.84 -14.10
N GLY A 141 -10.26 13.99 -13.11
CA GLY A 141 -9.34 13.59 -12.05
C GLY A 141 -9.24 12.09 -11.87
N LEU A 142 -8.32 11.64 -11.02
CA LEU A 142 -8.15 10.22 -10.66
C LEU A 142 -8.96 9.88 -9.41
N MET A 143 -9.61 8.73 -9.44
CA MET A 143 -10.35 8.15 -8.31
C MET A 143 -10.03 6.67 -8.19
N PRO A 144 -10.01 6.08 -6.97
CA PRO A 144 -9.89 4.63 -6.83
C PRO A 144 -11.18 3.93 -7.29
N ARG A 145 -11.08 3.16 -8.39
CA ARG A 145 -12.12 2.21 -8.79
C ARG A 145 -12.23 1.06 -7.79
N PHE A 146 -11.08 0.63 -7.26
CA PHE A 146 -10.95 -0.35 -6.20
C PHE A 146 -9.96 0.17 -5.16
N TYR A 147 -10.37 0.22 -3.89
CA TYR A 147 -9.53 0.64 -2.78
C TYR A 147 -9.11 -0.58 -1.98
N CYS A 148 -7.84 -0.96 -2.12
CA CYS A 148 -7.24 -2.16 -1.53
C CYS A 148 -6.83 -1.91 -0.06
N HIS A 149 -7.82 -1.81 0.85
CA HIS A 149 -7.57 -1.48 2.25
C HIS A 149 -8.35 -2.41 3.19
N GLY A 150 -7.72 -2.83 4.31
CA GLY A 150 -8.31 -3.69 5.31
C GLY A 150 -8.82 -5.01 4.69
N GLN A 151 -10.07 -5.36 4.95
CA GLN A 151 -10.68 -6.61 4.42
C GLN A 151 -10.68 -6.70 2.89
N HIS A 152 -10.67 -5.57 2.17
CA HIS A 152 -10.56 -5.56 0.71
C HIS A 152 -9.20 -6.01 0.17
N LYS A 153 -8.20 -6.19 1.03
CA LYS A 153 -6.93 -6.85 0.67
C LYS A 153 -7.11 -8.36 0.44
N ILE A 154 -8.14 -8.97 1.05
CA ILE A 154 -8.39 -10.40 0.95
C ILE A 154 -9.32 -10.68 -0.24
N LEU A 155 -8.72 -10.77 -1.41
CA LEU A 155 -9.43 -11.16 -2.63
C LEU A 155 -9.74 -12.67 -2.60
N PRO A 156 -10.76 -13.14 -3.36
CA PRO A 156 -11.08 -14.57 -3.43
C PRO A 156 -9.89 -15.45 -3.79
N GLU A 157 -9.02 -14.96 -4.67
CA GLU A 157 -7.79 -15.65 -5.09
C GLU A 157 -6.82 -15.87 -3.91
N ILE A 158 -6.75 -14.93 -2.95
CA ILE A 158 -5.89 -15.02 -1.78
C ILE A 158 -6.43 -16.05 -0.79
N ARG A 159 -7.74 -16.12 -0.63
CA ARG A 159 -8.38 -17.11 0.25
C ARG A 159 -8.12 -18.56 -0.17
N ALA A 160 -7.87 -18.78 -1.45
CA ALA A 160 -7.56 -20.10 -2.01
C ALA A 160 -6.07 -20.48 -1.91
N LEU A 161 -5.21 -19.58 -1.40
CA LEU A 161 -3.78 -19.84 -1.26
C LEU A 161 -3.48 -20.54 0.06
N THR A 162 -2.52 -21.45 0.04
CA THR A 162 -1.86 -21.89 1.27
C THR A 162 -0.74 -20.91 1.58
N VAL A 163 -0.95 -20.08 2.60
CA VAL A 163 -0.04 -19.00 2.98
C VAL A 163 0.79 -19.44 4.17
N THR A 164 2.10 -19.51 3.98
CA THR A 164 3.03 -19.83 5.07
C THR A 164 3.37 -18.61 5.92
N LEU A 165 3.49 -17.43 5.29
CA LEU A 165 3.92 -16.22 5.97
C LEU A 165 3.11 -15.02 5.51
N ALA A 166 2.61 -14.22 6.46
CA ALA A 166 1.99 -12.93 6.21
C ALA A 166 2.70 -11.81 6.99
N LEU A 167 2.94 -10.68 6.33
CA LEU A 167 3.72 -9.54 6.86
C LEU A 167 2.92 -8.25 6.75
N SER A 168 2.85 -7.46 7.82
CA SER A 168 2.35 -6.08 7.79
C SER A 168 2.87 -5.28 9.00
N ASP A 169 2.83 -3.95 8.93
CA ASP A 169 3.06 -3.03 10.06
C ASP A 169 1.75 -2.63 10.76
N SER A 170 0.60 -2.91 10.16
CA SER A 170 -0.68 -2.27 10.47
C SER A 170 -1.71 -3.22 11.07
N LEU A 171 -2.42 -2.73 12.12
CA LEU A 171 -3.59 -3.42 12.68
C LEU A 171 -4.77 -3.51 11.70
N HIS A 172 -4.84 -2.63 10.71
CA HIS A 172 -5.87 -2.73 9.66
C HIS A 172 -5.70 -3.96 8.78
N ASP A 173 -4.52 -4.57 8.81
CA ASP A 173 -4.17 -5.75 8.03
C ASP A 173 -4.23 -7.06 8.84
N LEU A 174 -4.83 -7.03 10.04
CA LEU A 174 -5.10 -8.26 10.80
C LEU A 174 -5.79 -9.33 9.96
N PRO A 175 -6.76 -9.01 9.07
CA PRO A 175 -7.33 -10.01 8.16
C PRO A 175 -6.29 -10.62 7.20
N LEU A 176 -5.29 -9.84 6.75
CA LEU A 176 -4.21 -10.32 5.91
C LEU A 176 -3.24 -11.21 6.70
N LEU A 177 -2.85 -10.75 7.90
CA LEU A 177 -1.97 -11.47 8.79
C LEU A 177 -2.55 -12.83 9.21
N ALA A 178 -3.87 -12.88 9.41
CA ALA A 178 -4.60 -14.12 9.76
C ALA A 178 -4.65 -15.16 8.62
N GLN A 179 -4.23 -14.82 7.39
CA GLN A 179 -4.12 -15.81 6.30
C GLN A 179 -2.84 -16.65 6.41
N GLY A 180 -1.79 -16.15 7.08
CA GLY A 180 -0.51 -16.83 7.19
C GLY A 180 -0.48 -17.83 8.33
N ALA A 181 0.18 -18.99 8.13
CA ALA A 181 0.53 -19.89 9.22
C ALA A 181 1.45 -19.17 10.24
N GLU A 182 2.35 -18.33 9.74
CA GLU A 182 3.09 -17.35 10.52
C GLU A 182 2.64 -15.93 10.19
N ALA A 183 2.48 -15.10 11.21
CA ALA A 183 2.14 -13.68 11.07
C ALA A 183 3.25 -12.82 11.67
N TRP A 184 3.85 -11.94 10.86
CA TRP A 184 4.90 -11.03 11.33
C TRP A 184 4.42 -9.58 11.31
N LEU A 185 4.47 -8.93 12.47
CA LEU A 185 4.23 -7.50 12.60
C LEU A 185 5.59 -6.78 12.54
N ILE A 186 5.74 -5.93 11.53
CA ILE A 186 7.00 -5.25 11.23
C ILE A 186 7.06 -3.92 11.96
N ASN A 187 8.17 -3.66 12.66
CA ASN A 187 8.45 -2.41 13.37
C ASN A 187 7.28 -1.87 14.23
N PRO A 188 6.54 -2.71 14.98
CA PRO A 188 5.42 -2.24 15.76
C PRO A 188 5.85 -1.34 16.92
N THR A 189 4.99 -0.37 17.26
CA THR A 189 5.03 0.27 18.56
C THR A 189 4.51 -0.69 19.65
N PRO A 190 4.89 -0.52 20.94
CA PRO A 190 4.39 -1.39 22.03
C PRO A 190 2.87 -1.50 22.08
N LEU A 191 2.17 -0.38 21.88
CA LEU A 191 0.72 -0.35 21.86
C LEU A 191 0.12 -1.12 20.67
N ARG A 192 0.73 -1.01 19.48
CA ARG A 192 0.29 -1.80 18.31
C ARG A 192 0.48 -3.28 18.54
N LEU A 193 1.63 -3.67 19.14
CA LEU A 193 1.92 -5.05 19.45
C LEU A 193 0.89 -5.63 20.41
N GLN A 194 0.62 -4.96 21.52
CA GLN A 194 -0.39 -5.39 22.50
C GLN A 194 -1.76 -5.61 21.86
N LYS A 195 -2.22 -4.66 21.02
CA LYS A 195 -3.49 -4.79 20.31
C LYS A 195 -3.49 -5.92 19.28
N ALA A 196 -2.37 -6.13 18.59
CA ALA A 196 -2.26 -7.22 17.62
C ALA A 196 -2.30 -8.59 18.31
N GLN A 197 -1.58 -8.75 19.42
CA GLN A 197 -1.54 -9.98 20.22
C GLN A 197 -2.90 -10.34 20.84
N ALA A 198 -3.71 -9.33 21.19
CA ALA A 198 -5.08 -9.56 21.64
C ALA A 198 -5.98 -10.19 20.55
N CYS A 199 -5.68 -9.95 19.27
CA CYS A 199 -6.45 -10.48 18.13
C CYS A 199 -5.80 -11.74 17.53
N LEU A 200 -4.46 -11.80 17.51
CA LEU A 200 -3.65 -12.89 16.97
C LEU A 200 -2.54 -13.24 17.98
N PRO A 201 -2.80 -14.11 18.95
CA PRO A 201 -1.85 -14.41 20.05
C PRO A 201 -0.47 -14.92 19.58
N HIS A 202 -0.43 -15.59 18.41
CA HIS A 202 0.79 -16.14 17.83
C HIS A 202 1.55 -15.18 16.91
N ILE A 203 1.18 -13.89 16.87
CA ILE A 203 1.85 -12.91 16.02
C ILE A 203 3.29 -12.68 16.53
N MET A 204 4.25 -12.77 15.60
CA MET A 204 5.65 -12.49 15.87
C MET A 204 6.00 -11.05 15.48
N THR A 205 7.00 -10.48 16.13
CA THR A 205 7.51 -9.16 15.78
C THR A 205 8.86 -9.26 15.10
N LYS A 206 9.06 -8.43 14.09
CA LYS A 206 10.37 -8.27 13.44
C LYS A 206 10.73 -6.79 13.38
N ARG A 207 11.99 -6.49 13.62
CA ARG A 207 12.54 -5.15 13.44
C ARG A 207 13.41 -5.14 12.20
N TRP A 208 13.00 -4.35 11.22
CA TRP A 208 13.67 -4.19 9.94
C TRP A 208 14.36 -2.83 9.85
N ARG A 209 15.49 -2.79 9.15
CA ARG A 209 16.37 -1.60 9.03
C ARG A 209 16.52 -1.18 7.57
N LEU A 210 16.81 0.11 7.39
CA LEU A 210 17.17 0.69 6.09
C LEU A 210 18.60 0.36 5.72
#